data_c2358cb1a3583cb480a123f6bbced3e5
#
_entry.id   c2358cb1a3583cb480a123f6bbced3e5
#
_cell.length_a   1.000
_cell.length_b   1.000
_cell.length_c   1.000
_cell.angle_alpha   90.00
_cell.angle_beta   90.00
_cell.angle_gamma   90.00
#
_symmetry.space_group_name_H-M   'P 1'
#
loop_
_entity.id
_entity.type
_entity.pdbx_description
1 polymer ?
#
loop_
_entity_poly.entity_id
_entity_poly.type
_entity_poly.pdbx_seq_one_letter_code
_entity_poly.pdbx_strand_id
1 'polypeptide(L)'
;KKCSVITAAVSLALVFLFMAVASGFNSAWGNVSVRDVYYPSSEGTMLHGQLFLPKGVSSANPAPAILNMHGGSDYLQMVGTYSIELARRGYVVLSVDANGSGSSDYQSGGAAANAGGSGKENNFALKLAGGVSTGLEQRLPYKFVDQENIGMIGHSMGGTYVANAALEYASHIKAIMPWGSGSFVDKMKASDSADFTFNVGYINAKCDEMVVFATQAETSELLKDPALKAFVGTDEDIVAGKTYGSFADGTARVIYTPDTTHVGNIINRDSIGSLVTFFAQAMPTGSALGSSDQVWMYKEVFGALAVAALLAFIISAAFILLRLPVFAELTVCEERPAVQMSGGLKLAGILICVAVPALTLHWAGLRLAGLKPNALFPMNWANSVAGLAVVNGLILLALLLIWHFTRKKKGGGSLTSYGFTGEGNRLDWRQILKSALAAVVLVCVTYAAVNLCYGMFRIDFRVWQFGIMPITLERFPYLFGYLLCYLFAFGVMNTVSI
;
A
#
# COMPACT_ATOMS: atom_id res chain seq x y z
N LYS A 1 4.58 1.55 -38.11
CA LYS A 1 3.92 0.28 -37.78
C LYS A 1 4.90 -0.71 -37.11
N LYS A 2 6.04 -1.03 -37.73
CA LYS A 2 7.04 -1.96 -37.17
C LYS A 2 7.60 -1.48 -35.83
N CYS A 3 7.90 -0.19 -35.66
CA CYS A 3 8.45 0.38 -34.43
C CYS A 3 7.52 0.15 -33.21
N SER A 4 6.21 0.49 -33.32
CA SER A 4 5.27 0.31 -32.18
C SER A 4 5.08 -1.17 -31.79
N VAL A 5 5.10 -2.09 -32.77
CA VAL A 5 5.02 -3.54 -32.50
C VAL A 5 6.28 -4.03 -31.78
N ILE A 6 7.45 -3.62 -32.27
CA ILE A 6 8.73 -3.98 -31.63
C ILE A 6 8.79 -3.40 -30.21
N THR A 7 8.44 -2.11 -30.04
CA THR A 7 8.43 -1.48 -28.71
C THR A 7 7.48 -2.19 -27.75
N ALA A 8 6.27 -2.54 -28.19
CA ALA A 8 5.31 -3.26 -27.33
C ALA A 8 5.85 -4.66 -26.94
N ALA A 9 6.41 -5.41 -27.91
CA ALA A 9 6.96 -6.73 -27.62
C ALA A 9 8.16 -6.66 -26.67
N VAL A 10 9.09 -5.71 -26.89
CA VAL A 10 10.25 -5.50 -26.02
C VAL A 10 9.81 -5.04 -24.63
N SER A 11 8.90 -4.07 -24.55
CA SER A 11 8.39 -3.58 -23.26
C SER A 11 7.71 -4.69 -22.46
N LEU A 12 6.88 -5.51 -23.11
CA LEU A 12 6.23 -6.64 -22.44
C LEU A 12 7.25 -7.69 -21.97
N ALA A 13 8.26 -8.00 -22.79
CA ALA A 13 9.35 -8.89 -22.39
C ALA A 13 10.13 -8.32 -21.18
N LEU A 14 10.39 -7.02 -21.16
CA LEU A 14 11.04 -6.34 -20.03
C LEU A 14 10.16 -6.35 -18.77
N VAL A 15 8.85 -6.24 -18.89
CA VAL A 15 7.92 -6.40 -17.76
C VAL A 15 8.16 -7.75 -17.10
N PHE A 16 8.10 -8.85 -17.84
CA PHE A 16 8.30 -10.18 -17.28
C PHE A 16 9.72 -10.39 -16.74
N LEU A 17 10.73 -9.88 -17.44
CA LEU A 17 12.12 -9.97 -16.98
C LEU A 17 12.33 -9.26 -15.65
N PHE A 18 11.89 -8.01 -15.53
CA PHE A 18 12.07 -7.24 -14.30
C PHE A 18 11.26 -7.82 -13.14
N MET A 19 10.04 -8.30 -13.38
CA MET A 19 9.26 -8.99 -12.38
C MET A 19 9.89 -10.31 -11.93
N ALA A 20 10.48 -11.07 -12.86
CA ALA A 20 11.21 -12.29 -12.54
C ALA A 20 12.45 -12.00 -11.67
N VAL A 21 13.22 -10.96 -11.99
CA VAL A 21 14.38 -10.54 -11.19
C VAL A 21 13.94 -10.04 -9.81
N ALA A 22 12.89 -9.21 -9.72
CA ALA A 22 12.33 -8.76 -8.46
C ALA A 22 11.86 -9.93 -7.58
N SER A 23 11.20 -10.93 -8.19
CA SER A 23 10.79 -12.17 -7.52
C SER A 23 11.99 -13.01 -7.06
N GLY A 24 13.08 -13.03 -7.84
CA GLY A 24 14.33 -13.66 -7.43
C GLY A 24 14.84 -13.08 -6.11
N PHE A 25 14.86 -11.76 -5.97
CA PHE A 25 15.24 -11.11 -4.70
C PHE A 25 14.21 -11.37 -3.60
N ASN A 26 12.92 -11.33 -3.93
CA ASN A 26 11.84 -11.57 -2.97
C ASN A 26 11.88 -13.00 -2.36
N SER A 27 12.36 -13.96 -3.14
CA SER A 27 12.51 -15.37 -2.74
C SER A 27 13.94 -15.75 -2.36
N ALA A 28 14.85 -14.78 -2.22
CA ALA A 28 16.27 -15.04 -2.02
C ALA A 28 16.82 -16.09 -3.01
N TRP A 29 16.42 -15.95 -4.28
CA TRP A 29 16.79 -16.85 -5.39
C TRP A 29 16.47 -18.33 -5.11
N GLY A 30 15.27 -18.57 -4.52
CA GLY A 30 14.77 -19.92 -4.22
C GLY A 30 15.19 -20.46 -2.85
N ASN A 31 15.90 -19.67 -2.02
CA ASN A 31 16.19 -20.04 -0.64
C ASN A 31 15.01 -19.74 0.33
N VAL A 32 14.01 -18.97 -0.14
CA VAL A 32 12.76 -18.68 0.56
C VAL A 32 11.61 -19.02 -0.36
N SER A 33 10.70 -19.90 0.06
CA SER A 33 9.44 -20.13 -0.65
C SER A 33 8.44 -19.05 -0.25
N VAL A 34 7.88 -18.34 -1.24
CA VAL A 34 6.87 -17.30 -1.04
C VAL A 34 5.55 -17.77 -1.62
N ARG A 35 4.50 -17.82 -0.80
CA ARG A 35 3.18 -18.29 -1.23
C ARG A 35 2.05 -17.55 -0.55
N ASP A 36 0.95 -17.33 -1.27
CA ASP A 36 -0.26 -16.79 -0.71
C ASP A 36 -0.95 -17.84 0.16
N VAL A 37 -1.50 -17.42 1.29
CA VAL A 37 -2.30 -18.21 2.20
C VAL A 37 -3.60 -17.49 2.49
N TYR A 38 -4.68 -18.23 2.60
CA TYR A 38 -6.02 -17.73 2.91
C TYR A 38 -6.56 -18.45 4.13
N TYR A 39 -7.11 -17.71 5.08
CA TYR A 39 -7.66 -18.25 6.31
C TYR A 39 -8.82 -17.37 6.81
N PRO A 40 -9.85 -17.97 7.46
CA PRO A 40 -10.96 -17.19 7.98
C PRO A 40 -10.55 -16.43 9.25
N SER A 41 -11.04 -15.21 9.39
CA SER A 41 -11.00 -14.46 10.65
C SER A 41 -11.93 -15.10 11.71
N SER A 42 -11.84 -14.62 12.96
CA SER A 42 -12.77 -15.02 14.02
C SER A 42 -14.24 -14.69 13.69
N GLU A 43 -14.49 -13.80 12.77
CA GLU A 43 -15.80 -13.34 12.32
C GLU A 43 -16.23 -14.00 10.99
N GLY A 44 -15.42 -14.95 10.47
CA GLY A 44 -15.70 -15.70 9.25
C GLY A 44 -15.28 -15.00 7.96
N THR A 45 -14.69 -13.80 8.02
CA THR A 45 -14.14 -13.10 6.85
C THR A 45 -12.88 -13.79 6.38
N MET A 46 -12.74 -14.05 5.09
CA MET A 46 -11.52 -14.64 4.53
C MET A 46 -10.40 -13.60 4.48
N LEU A 47 -9.33 -13.89 5.21
CA LEU A 47 -8.12 -13.07 5.22
C LEU A 47 -7.07 -13.66 4.28
N HIS A 48 -6.27 -12.78 3.72
CA HIS A 48 -5.13 -13.11 2.88
C HIS A 48 -3.83 -12.80 3.63
N GLY A 49 -2.85 -13.67 3.46
CA GLY A 49 -1.49 -13.46 3.90
C GLY A 49 -0.49 -14.01 2.90
N GLN A 50 0.75 -13.59 3.04
CA GLN A 50 1.87 -14.13 2.28
C GLN A 50 2.87 -14.77 3.23
N LEU A 51 3.08 -16.08 3.06
CA LEU A 51 3.99 -16.88 3.88
C LEU A 51 5.34 -16.95 3.18
N PHE A 52 6.37 -16.51 3.89
CA PHE A 52 7.78 -16.63 3.54
C PHE A 52 8.38 -17.78 4.36
N LEU A 53 8.70 -18.89 3.71
CA LEU A 53 9.21 -20.09 4.34
C LEU A 53 10.66 -20.34 3.91
N PRO A 54 11.65 -20.20 4.83
CA PRO A 54 13.05 -20.47 4.52
C PRO A 54 13.28 -21.93 4.15
N LYS A 55 14.21 -22.20 3.25
CA LYS A 55 14.60 -23.53 2.83
C LYS A 55 15.16 -24.33 4.02
N GLY A 56 14.73 -25.58 4.13
CA GLY A 56 15.14 -26.47 5.23
C GLY A 56 14.26 -26.38 6.48
N VAL A 57 13.38 -25.39 6.59
CA VAL A 57 12.38 -25.33 7.66
C VAL A 57 11.29 -26.35 7.40
N SER A 58 10.99 -27.14 8.43
CA SER A 58 9.99 -28.22 8.37
C SER A 58 9.50 -28.56 9.78
N SER A 59 8.53 -29.47 9.89
CA SER A 59 8.08 -29.96 11.20
C SER A 59 9.15 -30.71 12.00
N ALA A 60 10.19 -31.23 11.33
CA ALA A 60 11.35 -31.84 11.98
C ALA A 60 12.45 -30.81 12.32
N ASN A 61 12.42 -29.65 11.71
CA ASN A 61 13.33 -28.53 11.93
C ASN A 61 12.53 -27.22 11.94
N PRO A 62 11.76 -26.95 13.01
CA PRO A 62 10.97 -25.74 13.12
C PRO A 62 11.86 -24.50 13.28
N ALA A 63 11.35 -23.34 12.87
CA ALA A 63 12.06 -22.08 12.99
C ALA A 63 11.22 -21.01 13.70
N PRO A 64 11.86 -20.00 14.32
CA PRO A 64 11.17 -18.84 14.87
C PRO A 64 10.29 -18.17 13.83
N ALA A 65 9.13 -17.67 14.24
CA ALA A 65 8.16 -17.05 13.36
C ALA A 65 7.94 -15.55 13.67
N ILE A 66 7.70 -14.77 12.64
CA ILE A 66 7.38 -13.35 12.78
C ILE A 66 6.11 -13.04 11.98
N LEU A 67 5.13 -12.47 12.67
CA LEU A 67 3.95 -11.87 12.06
C LEU A 67 4.28 -10.45 11.62
N ASN A 68 3.98 -10.09 10.37
CA ASN A 68 4.20 -8.76 9.81
C ASN A 68 2.88 -8.11 9.40
N MET A 69 2.58 -6.92 9.96
CA MET A 69 1.35 -6.19 9.74
C MET A 69 1.61 -4.81 9.13
N HIS A 70 0.88 -4.51 8.04
CA HIS A 70 0.97 -3.23 7.35
C HIS A 70 0.23 -2.08 8.06
N GLY A 71 0.47 -0.85 7.61
CA GLY A 71 -0.15 0.37 8.10
C GLY A 71 -1.55 0.66 7.55
N GLY A 72 -2.08 1.81 7.90
CA GLY A 72 -3.35 2.31 7.36
C GLY A 72 -3.23 2.61 5.86
N SER A 73 -4.27 2.29 5.10
CA SER A 73 -4.33 2.47 3.63
C SER A 73 -3.33 1.63 2.84
N ASP A 74 -2.63 0.72 3.48
CA ASP A 74 -1.62 -0.15 2.91
C ASP A 74 -2.16 -1.57 2.67
N TYR A 75 -1.27 -2.47 2.31
CA TYR A 75 -1.46 -3.90 2.20
C TYR A 75 -0.11 -4.62 2.38
N LEU A 76 -0.12 -5.93 2.54
CA LEU A 76 1.06 -6.71 2.94
C LEU A 76 2.31 -6.51 2.08
N GLN A 77 2.15 -6.22 0.78
CA GLN A 77 3.30 -5.99 -0.10
C GLN A 77 4.08 -4.70 0.24
N MET A 78 3.41 -3.72 0.90
CA MET A 78 4.07 -2.48 1.35
C MET A 78 5.16 -2.74 2.38
N VAL A 79 4.95 -3.72 3.25
CA VAL A 79 5.90 -4.12 4.29
C VAL A 79 6.72 -5.36 3.90
N GLY A 80 6.71 -5.70 2.61
CA GLY A 80 7.44 -6.85 2.06
C GLY A 80 8.97 -6.76 2.23
N THR A 81 9.52 -5.55 2.34
CA THR A 81 10.94 -5.31 2.61
C THR A 81 11.40 -5.95 3.92
N TYR A 82 10.56 -5.91 4.95
CA TYR A 82 10.80 -6.53 6.25
C TYR A 82 10.78 -8.06 6.14
N SER A 83 9.78 -8.58 5.44
CA SER A 83 9.58 -10.02 5.27
C SER A 83 10.74 -10.69 4.56
N ILE A 84 11.27 -10.06 3.48
CA ILE A 84 12.43 -10.57 2.75
C ILE A 84 13.64 -10.70 3.68
N GLU A 85 13.95 -9.63 4.42
CA GLU A 85 15.18 -9.58 5.21
C GLU A 85 15.13 -10.52 6.41
N LEU A 86 13.96 -10.68 7.03
CA LEU A 86 13.78 -11.64 8.10
C LEU A 86 13.82 -13.09 7.58
N ALA A 87 13.11 -13.37 6.49
CA ALA A 87 13.08 -14.73 5.94
C ALA A 87 14.46 -15.21 5.44
N ARG A 88 15.27 -14.31 4.85
CA ARG A 88 16.66 -14.61 4.49
C ARG A 88 17.52 -15.03 5.69
N ARG A 89 17.13 -14.61 6.89
CA ARG A 89 17.82 -14.92 8.15
C ARG A 89 17.22 -16.09 8.90
N GLY A 90 16.33 -16.84 8.26
CA GLY A 90 15.81 -18.10 8.81
C GLY A 90 14.49 -17.96 9.56
N TYR A 91 13.88 -16.79 9.64
CA TYR A 91 12.55 -16.65 10.23
C TYR A 91 11.46 -17.10 9.25
N VAL A 92 10.48 -17.84 9.75
CA VAL A 92 9.19 -17.99 9.05
C VAL A 92 8.46 -16.66 9.18
N VAL A 93 8.09 -16.02 8.07
CA VAL A 93 7.38 -14.74 8.13
C VAL A 93 5.99 -14.91 7.52
N LEU A 94 4.96 -14.47 8.25
CA LEU A 94 3.60 -14.33 7.76
C LEU A 94 3.25 -12.85 7.68
N SER A 95 3.25 -12.30 6.47
CA SER A 95 2.70 -10.97 6.19
C SER A 95 1.21 -11.07 5.96
N VAL A 96 0.41 -10.18 6.57
CA VAL A 96 -1.05 -10.28 6.57
C VAL A 96 -1.66 -9.03 5.98
N ASP A 97 -2.67 -9.20 5.13
CA ASP A 97 -3.58 -8.13 4.74
C ASP A 97 -4.66 -7.98 5.82
N ALA A 98 -4.80 -6.78 6.37
CA ALA A 98 -5.93 -6.47 7.26
C ALA A 98 -7.27 -6.66 6.55
N ASN A 99 -8.31 -6.89 7.32
CA ASN A 99 -9.68 -6.97 6.82
C ASN A 99 -9.98 -5.74 5.93
N GLY A 100 -10.44 -5.99 4.70
CA GLY A 100 -10.71 -4.96 3.70
C GLY A 100 -9.48 -4.39 2.98
N SER A 101 -8.25 -4.81 3.30
CA SER A 101 -7.01 -4.42 2.63
C SER A 101 -6.52 -5.51 1.68
N GLY A 102 -5.67 -5.14 0.73
CA GLY A 102 -5.01 -6.08 -0.18
C GLY A 102 -5.96 -7.09 -0.82
N SER A 103 -5.75 -8.37 -0.61
CA SER A 103 -6.61 -9.46 -1.08
C SER A 103 -7.48 -10.08 0.03
N SER A 104 -7.51 -9.51 1.24
CA SER A 104 -8.47 -9.90 2.28
C SER A 104 -9.86 -9.41 1.93
N ASP A 105 -10.87 -10.23 2.26
CA ASP A 105 -12.26 -9.89 2.06
C ASP A 105 -12.65 -8.68 2.90
N TYR A 106 -13.74 -8.03 2.51
CA TYR A 106 -14.33 -6.90 3.22
C TYR A 106 -15.61 -7.32 3.93
N GLN A 107 -15.66 -7.10 5.23
CA GLN A 107 -16.90 -7.30 5.99
C GLN A 107 -17.75 -6.03 5.94
N SER A 108 -18.90 -6.09 5.30
CA SER A 108 -19.84 -4.97 5.23
C SER A 108 -20.32 -4.58 6.62
N GLY A 109 -20.17 -3.30 6.96
CA GLY A 109 -20.54 -2.77 8.28
C GLY A 109 -19.47 -2.90 9.36
N GLY A 110 -18.36 -3.59 9.08
CA GLY A 110 -17.17 -3.56 9.93
C GLY A 110 -16.44 -2.23 9.80
N ALA A 111 -16.09 -1.62 10.92
CA ALA A 111 -15.18 -0.46 10.98
C ALA A 111 -13.76 -0.82 10.50
N ALA A 112 -13.60 -1.96 9.93
CA ALA A 112 -12.36 -2.70 9.81
C ALA A 112 -11.44 -2.21 8.71
N ALA A 113 -11.95 -1.53 7.72
CA ALA A 113 -11.08 -0.82 6.78
C ALA A 113 -10.54 0.48 7.40
N ASN A 114 -10.87 0.75 8.64
CA ASN A 114 -10.50 1.94 9.37
C ASN A 114 -9.44 1.63 10.40
N ALA A 115 -8.71 2.67 10.77
CA ALA A 115 -7.74 2.71 11.86
C ALA A 115 -8.25 2.18 13.23
N GLY A 116 -9.49 1.74 13.31
CA GLY A 116 -10.12 1.14 14.48
C GLY A 116 -10.32 -0.37 14.40
N GLY A 117 -9.67 -1.06 13.48
CA GLY A 117 -9.66 -2.52 13.48
C GLY A 117 -9.28 -3.04 14.87
N SER A 118 -9.99 -4.07 15.32
CA SER A 118 -9.86 -4.55 16.70
C SER A 118 -8.53 -5.28 16.98
N GLY A 119 -7.64 -5.41 15.98
CA GLY A 119 -6.48 -6.28 16.06
C GLY A 119 -6.82 -7.77 16.04
N LYS A 120 -8.10 -8.13 15.87
CA LYS A 120 -8.55 -9.52 15.85
C LYS A 120 -7.96 -10.32 14.71
N GLU A 121 -7.66 -9.66 13.59
CA GLU A 121 -6.97 -10.25 12.44
C GLU A 121 -5.57 -10.72 12.82
N ASN A 122 -4.85 -9.90 13.57
CA ASN A 122 -3.52 -10.24 14.08
C ASN A 122 -3.58 -11.37 15.09
N ASN A 123 -4.56 -11.33 16.01
CA ASN A 123 -4.76 -12.39 16.99
C ASN A 123 -5.02 -13.72 16.29
N PHE A 124 -5.79 -13.69 15.21
CA PHE A 124 -6.07 -14.89 14.43
C PHE A 124 -4.83 -15.36 13.66
N ALA A 125 -4.12 -14.48 12.99
CA ALA A 125 -2.89 -14.81 12.30
C ALA A 125 -1.79 -15.29 13.26
N LEU A 126 -1.71 -14.72 14.46
CA LEU A 126 -0.83 -15.19 15.53
C LEU A 126 -1.20 -16.62 15.97
N LYS A 127 -2.47 -16.88 16.20
CA LYS A 127 -2.96 -18.22 16.52
C LYS A 127 -2.57 -19.22 15.44
N LEU A 128 -2.75 -18.83 14.17
CA LEU A 128 -2.39 -19.66 13.03
C LEU A 128 -0.88 -19.90 12.94
N ALA A 129 -0.06 -18.85 13.05
CA ALA A 129 1.40 -18.95 13.01
C ALA A 129 1.99 -19.70 14.20
N GLY A 130 1.45 -19.47 15.40
CA GLY A 130 1.94 -20.04 16.64
C GLY A 130 1.30 -21.36 17.05
N GLY A 131 0.35 -21.87 16.29
CA GLY A 131 -0.37 -23.09 16.67
C GLY A 131 -1.24 -22.92 17.93
N VAL A 132 -1.56 -21.67 18.30
CA VAL A 132 -2.41 -21.36 19.46
C VAL A 132 -3.88 -21.59 19.09
N SER A 133 -4.53 -22.46 19.83
CA SER A 133 -5.73 -23.19 19.48
C SER A 133 -6.99 -22.36 19.13
N THR A 134 -7.53 -22.56 17.94
CA THR A 134 -8.89 -22.14 17.54
C THR A 134 -9.63 -23.21 16.72
N GLY A 135 -9.24 -24.47 16.77
CA GLY A 135 -9.87 -25.50 15.94
C GLY A 135 -9.54 -25.42 14.43
N LEU A 136 -8.97 -24.33 13.95
CA LEU A 136 -8.47 -24.16 12.58
C LEU A 136 -7.03 -24.64 12.42
N GLU A 137 -6.27 -24.66 13.47
CA GLU A 137 -4.92 -25.24 13.55
C GLU A 137 -4.90 -26.70 13.13
N GLN A 138 -5.97 -27.42 13.37
CA GLN A 138 -6.13 -28.79 12.89
C GLN A 138 -6.20 -28.85 11.36
N ARG A 139 -6.56 -27.75 10.70
CA ARG A 139 -6.67 -27.66 9.22
C ARG A 139 -5.42 -27.09 8.56
N LEU A 140 -4.64 -26.27 9.28
CA LEU A 140 -3.40 -25.65 8.79
C LEU A 140 -2.31 -25.77 9.87
N PRO A 141 -1.80 -26.99 10.11
CA PRO A 141 -0.79 -27.19 11.14
C PRO A 141 0.55 -26.62 10.65
N TYR A 142 0.87 -25.41 11.03
CA TYR A 142 2.22 -24.89 10.85
C TYR A 142 3.17 -25.50 11.88
N LYS A 143 3.29 -26.81 11.84
CA LYS A 143 4.22 -27.59 12.67
C LYS A 143 5.69 -27.22 12.46
N PHE A 144 5.98 -26.42 11.44
CA PHE A 144 7.29 -25.88 11.14
C PHE A 144 7.60 -24.57 11.90
N VAL A 145 6.68 -24.04 12.69
CA VAL A 145 6.90 -22.87 13.56
C VAL A 145 7.37 -23.34 14.93
N ASP A 146 8.47 -22.73 15.40
CA ASP A 146 8.91 -22.82 16.79
C ASP A 146 8.00 -21.93 17.65
N GLN A 147 7.13 -22.56 18.40
CA GLN A 147 6.07 -21.89 19.17
C GLN A 147 6.57 -21.14 20.40
N GLU A 148 7.79 -21.41 20.85
CA GLU A 148 8.44 -20.68 21.95
C GLU A 148 9.11 -19.38 21.47
N ASN A 149 9.24 -19.22 20.14
CA ASN A 149 9.92 -18.11 19.51
C ASN A 149 9.05 -17.42 18.45
N ILE A 150 8.01 -16.72 18.92
CA ILE A 150 7.10 -15.95 18.07
C ILE A 150 7.34 -14.46 18.28
N GLY A 151 7.56 -13.75 17.20
CA GLY A 151 7.68 -12.29 17.17
C GLY A 151 6.60 -11.63 16.34
N MET A 152 6.43 -10.33 16.53
CA MET A 152 5.50 -9.54 15.76
C MET A 152 6.10 -8.19 15.40
N ILE A 153 5.83 -7.75 14.17
CA ILE A 153 6.18 -6.41 13.68
C ILE A 153 4.96 -5.76 13.03
N GLY A 154 4.92 -4.44 13.08
CA GLY A 154 3.82 -3.72 12.45
C GLY A 154 4.15 -2.25 12.24
N HIS A 155 3.83 -1.74 11.06
CA HIS A 155 4.04 -0.35 10.70
C HIS A 155 2.79 0.49 11.01
N SER A 156 2.96 1.67 11.62
CA SER A 156 1.87 2.63 11.83
C SER A 156 0.68 2.00 12.57
N MET A 157 -0.49 1.97 11.97
CA MET A 157 -1.68 1.27 12.48
C MET A 157 -1.40 -0.21 12.81
N GLY A 158 -0.61 -0.89 11.97
CA GLY A 158 -0.17 -2.25 12.23
C GLY A 158 0.63 -2.40 13.52
N GLY A 159 1.40 -1.37 13.91
CA GLY A 159 2.09 -1.32 15.19
C GLY A 159 1.14 -1.37 16.39
N THR A 160 0.01 -0.66 16.31
CA THR A 160 -1.05 -0.73 17.32
C THR A 160 -1.67 -2.13 17.39
N TYR A 161 -1.92 -2.74 16.24
CA TYR A 161 -2.54 -4.07 16.16
C TYR A 161 -1.63 -5.15 16.76
N VAL A 162 -0.35 -5.17 16.40
CA VAL A 162 0.59 -6.16 16.95
C VAL A 162 0.81 -5.97 18.44
N ALA A 163 0.83 -4.73 18.95
CA ALA A 163 0.95 -4.45 20.37
C ALA A 163 -0.27 -4.98 21.16
N ASN A 164 -1.48 -4.77 20.65
CA ASN A 164 -2.70 -5.27 21.28
C ASN A 164 -2.74 -6.80 21.28
N ALA A 165 -2.41 -7.42 20.14
CA ALA A 165 -2.36 -8.86 20.02
C ALA A 165 -1.28 -9.48 20.93
N ALA A 166 -0.11 -8.86 21.02
CA ALA A 166 0.97 -9.33 21.85
C ALA A 166 0.61 -9.30 23.34
N LEU A 167 -0.09 -8.27 23.81
CA LEU A 167 -0.55 -8.21 25.20
C LEU A 167 -1.64 -9.24 25.50
N GLU A 168 -2.55 -9.50 24.55
CA GLU A 168 -3.59 -10.53 24.70
C GLU A 168 -2.98 -11.95 24.77
N TYR A 169 -1.86 -12.18 24.06
CA TYR A 169 -1.19 -13.49 23.97
C TYR A 169 0.23 -13.46 24.54
N ALA A 170 0.48 -12.67 25.57
CA ALA A 170 1.80 -12.38 26.11
C ALA A 170 2.64 -13.63 26.42
N SER A 171 2.02 -14.71 26.92
CA SER A 171 2.71 -15.97 27.22
C SER A 171 3.29 -16.70 25.98
N HIS A 172 2.88 -16.33 24.78
CA HIS A 172 3.34 -16.94 23.53
C HIS A 172 4.27 -16.03 22.72
N ILE A 173 4.46 -14.78 23.18
CA ILE A 173 5.25 -13.79 22.45
C ILE A 173 6.64 -13.66 23.06
N LYS A 174 7.65 -13.73 22.22
CA LYS A 174 9.06 -13.53 22.59
C LYS A 174 9.51 -12.11 22.38
N ALA A 175 9.04 -11.45 21.32
CA ALA A 175 9.44 -10.09 20.99
C ALA A 175 8.44 -9.38 20.06
N ILE A 176 8.30 -8.06 20.23
CA ILE A 176 7.58 -7.20 19.29
C ILE A 176 8.43 -6.02 18.85
N MET A 177 8.15 -5.50 17.66
CA MET A 177 8.79 -4.29 17.16
C MET A 177 7.81 -3.45 16.32
N PRO A 178 6.92 -2.67 16.97
CA PRO A 178 6.11 -1.66 16.28
C PRO A 178 6.96 -0.55 15.66
N TRP A 179 6.49 0.03 14.54
CA TRP A 179 7.17 1.08 13.81
C TRP A 179 6.23 2.27 13.60
N GLY A 180 6.68 3.48 13.90
CA GLY A 180 5.95 4.71 13.60
C GLY A 180 4.51 4.72 14.13
N SER A 181 4.25 4.12 15.27
CA SER A 181 2.90 4.00 15.85
C SER A 181 2.76 4.93 17.06
N GLY A 182 2.13 6.10 16.85
CA GLY A 182 1.85 7.05 17.93
C GLY A 182 0.98 6.43 19.03
N SER A 183 -0.04 5.67 18.68
CA SER A 183 -0.87 4.95 19.66
C SER A 183 -0.09 3.93 20.48
N PHE A 184 1.00 3.37 19.95
CA PHE A 184 1.88 2.52 20.72
C PHE A 184 2.76 3.32 21.66
N VAL A 185 3.21 4.52 21.27
CA VAL A 185 3.90 5.45 22.18
C VAL A 185 3.01 5.79 23.37
N ASP A 186 1.74 6.14 23.13
CA ASP A 186 0.77 6.42 24.19
C ASP A 186 0.55 5.20 25.10
N LYS A 187 0.50 4.01 24.49
CA LYS A 187 0.39 2.76 25.26
C LYS A 187 1.61 2.51 26.15
N MET A 188 2.84 2.68 25.64
CA MET A 188 4.06 2.55 26.45
C MET A 188 4.07 3.54 27.61
N LYS A 189 3.64 4.79 27.40
CA LYS A 189 3.58 5.83 28.43
C LYS A 189 2.52 5.55 29.50
N ALA A 190 1.46 4.84 29.15
CA ALA A 190 0.32 4.54 30.04
C ALA A 190 0.46 3.20 30.77
N SER A 191 1.41 2.36 30.43
CA SER A 191 1.56 0.99 30.94
C SER A 191 2.77 0.87 31.86
N ASP A 192 2.71 -0.06 32.82
CA ASP A 192 3.91 -0.55 33.49
C ASP A 192 4.71 -1.42 32.52
N SER A 193 6.04 -1.26 32.53
CA SER A 193 6.93 -2.10 31.71
C SER A 193 6.78 -3.61 32.06
N ALA A 194 6.39 -3.93 33.28
CA ALA A 194 6.16 -5.30 33.73
C ALA A 194 4.95 -5.97 33.04
N ASP A 195 4.00 -5.20 32.49
CA ASP A 195 2.89 -5.73 31.71
C ASP A 195 3.36 -6.39 30.39
N PHE A 196 4.54 -5.99 29.92
CA PHE A 196 5.17 -6.53 28.71
C PHE A 196 6.18 -7.60 29.08
N THR A 197 5.74 -8.83 29.24
CA THR A 197 6.58 -9.99 29.61
C THR A 197 7.44 -10.53 28.46
N PHE A 198 7.61 -9.72 27.41
CA PHE A 198 8.37 -10.01 26.20
C PHE A 198 9.24 -8.81 25.80
N ASN A 199 10.22 -9.03 24.93
CA ASN A 199 11.12 -7.99 24.45
C ASN A 199 10.39 -6.98 23.57
N VAL A 200 10.65 -5.69 23.77
CA VAL A 200 10.03 -4.61 23.01
C VAL A 200 11.09 -3.77 22.31
N GLY A 201 11.10 -3.81 20.99
CA GLY A 201 11.74 -2.82 20.14
C GLY A 201 10.72 -1.79 19.68
N TYR A 202 11.14 -0.57 19.42
CA TYR A 202 10.31 0.44 18.78
C TYR A 202 11.14 1.26 17.80
N ILE A 203 10.66 1.43 16.57
CA ILE A 203 11.27 2.32 15.60
C ILE A 203 10.42 3.58 15.48
N ASN A 204 11.03 4.73 15.80
CA ASN A 204 10.44 6.04 15.57
C ASN A 204 11.39 6.86 14.70
N ALA A 205 11.02 7.10 13.44
CA ALA A 205 11.85 7.92 12.56
C ALA A 205 12.05 9.34 13.13
N LYS A 206 13.20 9.95 12.90
CA LYS A 206 13.48 11.31 13.39
C LYS A 206 12.46 12.33 12.87
N CYS A 207 12.02 12.17 11.62
CA CYS A 207 11.05 13.05 10.96
C CYS A 207 9.70 12.34 10.78
N ASP A 208 9.23 11.58 11.77
CA ASP A 208 7.95 10.86 11.69
C ASP A 208 6.79 11.82 11.92
N GLU A 209 6.27 12.38 10.84
CA GLU A 209 5.18 13.34 10.83
C GLU A 209 3.87 12.78 11.42
N MET A 210 3.64 11.48 11.31
CA MET A 210 2.43 10.85 11.84
C MET A 210 2.49 10.63 13.35
N VAL A 211 3.68 10.29 13.87
CA VAL A 211 3.89 10.19 15.32
C VAL A 211 3.82 11.57 15.95
N VAL A 212 4.43 12.59 15.34
CA VAL A 212 4.31 13.99 15.78
C VAL A 212 2.84 14.43 15.79
N PHE A 213 2.09 14.12 14.74
CA PHE A 213 0.66 14.43 14.69
C PHE A 213 -0.14 13.75 15.82
N ALA A 214 0.16 12.48 16.11
CA ALA A 214 -0.55 11.71 17.13
C ALA A 214 -0.18 12.11 18.55
N THR A 215 1.12 12.27 18.83
CA THR A 215 1.67 12.49 20.19
C THR A 215 1.88 13.95 20.53
N GLN A 216 1.80 14.85 19.56
CA GLN A 216 2.13 16.29 19.66
C GLN A 216 3.57 16.54 20.15
N ALA A 217 4.49 15.59 19.93
CA ALA A 217 5.88 15.67 20.32
C ALA A 217 6.82 15.17 19.23
N GLU A 218 7.95 15.83 19.02
CA GLU A 218 8.99 15.36 18.13
C GLU A 218 9.73 14.15 18.73
N THR A 219 10.36 13.34 17.88
CA THR A 219 11.13 12.17 18.31
C THR A 219 12.17 12.50 19.36
N SER A 220 12.86 13.64 19.23
CA SER A 220 13.87 14.12 20.19
C SER A 220 13.28 14.44 21.56
N GLU A 221 12.03 14.85 21.62
CA GLU A 221 11.30 15.14 22.86
C GLU A 221 10.77 13.86 23.49
N LEU A 222 10.29 12.91 22.68
CA LEU A 222 9.87 11.60 23.15
C LEU A 222 10.99 10.85 23.88
N LEU A 223 12.24 10.98 23.43
CA LEU A 223 13.40 10.36 24.11
C LEU A 223 13.68 10.96 25.50
N LYS A 224 13.11 12.10 25.82
CA LYS A 224 13.23 12.79 27.14
C LYS A 224 11.95 12.66 27.97
N ASP A 225 10.89 12.09 27.41
CA ASP A 225 9.59 11.97 28.07
C ASP A 225 9.70 11.11 29.35
N PRO A 226 9.29 11.61 30.53
CA PRO A 226 9.45 10.90 31.79
C PRO A 226 8.73 9.55 31.82
N ALA A 227 7.52 9.45 31.22
CA ALA A 227 6.76 8.20 31.22
C ALA A 227 7.41 7.16 30.29
N LEU A 228 7.95 7.60 29.16
CA LEU A 228 8.67 6.69 28.25
C LEU A 228 10.01 6.25 28.87
N LYS A 229 10.70 7.12 29.59
CA LYS A 229 11.91 6.79 30.36
C LYS A 229 11.61 5.75 31.44
N ALA A 230 10.50 5.91 32.17
CA ALA A 230 10.04 4.92 33.16
C ALA A 230 9.73 3.57 32.49
N PHE A 231 9.07 3.56 31.33
CA PHE A 231 8.78 2.34 30.58
C PHE A 231 10.05 1.60 30.14
N VAL A 232 11.09 2.29 29.70
CA VAL A 232 12.36 1.65 29.32
C VAL A 232 13.26 1.32 30.53
N GLY A 233 12.98 1.87 31.71
CA GLY A 233 13.71 1.61 32.93
C GLY A 233 14.98 2.46 33.07
N THR A 234 14.89 3.79 32.81
CA THR A 234 16.02 4.73 32.95
C THR A 234 15.55 6.08 33.50
N ASP A 235 16.41 6.72 34.32
CA ASP A 235 16.19 8.10 34.75
C ASP A 235 16.86 9.13 33.82
N GLU A 236 17.79 8.67 32.99
CA GLU A 236 18.46 9.51 31.99
C GLU A 236 17.67 9.59 30.69
N ASP A 237 18.04 10.51 29.81
CA ASP A 237 17.46 10.58 28.44
C ASP A 237 17.74 9.28 27.69
N ILE A 238 16.73 8.81 26.96
CA ILE A 238 16.82 7.55 26.24
C ILE A 238 17.84 7.68 25.10
N VAL A 239 18.80 6.77 25.06
CA VAL A 239 19.81 6.71 24.01
C VAL A 239 19.29 5.76 22.91
N ALA A 240 19.12 6.28 21.71
CA ALA A 240 18.67 5.49 20.57
C ALA A 240 19.59 4.29 20.29
N GLY A 241 19.01 3.12 20.08
CA GLY A 241 19.72 1.86 19.84
C GLY A 241 20.32 1.19 21.08
N LYS A 242 20.31 1.85 22.24
CA LYS A 242 20.75 1.24 23.51
C LYS A 242 19.70 0.26 24.00
N THR A 243 20.13 -0.93 24.41
CA THR A 243 19.29 -1.90 25.09
C THR A 243 19.21 -1.58 26.57
N TYR A 244 17.99 -1.45 27.08
CA TYR A 244 17.64 -1.39 28.50
C TYR A 244 17.01 -2.73 28.89
N GLY A 245 17.36 -3.28 30.05
CA GLY A 245 16.93 -4.64 30.43
C GLY A 245 17.74 -5.75 29.74
N SER A 246 17.15 -6.92 29.59
CA SER A 246 17.80 -8.15 29.11
C SER A 246 16.94 -8.89 28.09
N PHE A 247 17.52 -9.24 26.96
CA PHE A 247 16.84 -10.08 25.95
C PHE A 247 16.55 -11.49 26.48
N ALA A 248 17.42 -12.02 27.29
CA ALA A 248 17.26 -13.37 27.85
C ALA A 248 16.04 -13.44 28.78
N ASP A 249 15.81 -12.39 29.57
CA ASP A 249 14.74 -12.32 30.54
C ASP A 249 13.41 -11.78 29.97
N GLY A 250 13.37 -11.41 28.69
CA GLY A 250 12.18 -10.83 28.07
C GLY A 250 11.95 -9.34 28.45
N THR A 251 12.91 -8.73 29.13
CA THR A 251 12.78 -7.36 29.64
C THR A 251 13.48 -6.31 28.77
N ALA A 252 14.07 -6.68 27.64
CA ALA A 252 14.73 -5.73 26.77
C ALA A 252 13.77 -4.69 26.20
N ARG A 253 14.17 -3.42 26.28
CA ARG A 253 13.48 -2.25 25.71
C ARG A 253 14.49 -1.48 24.87
N VAL A 254 14.20 -1.31 23.58
CA VAL A 254 15.11 -0.63 22.64
C VAL A 254 14.32 0.32 21.75
N ILE A 255 14.71 1.58 21.70
CA ILE A 255 14.13 2.58 20.80
C ILE A 255 15.16 2.94 19.73
N TYR A 256 14.80 2.82 18.47
CA TYR A 256 15.62 3.21 17.33
C TYR A 256 15.04 4.45 16.66
N THR A 257 15.91 5.36 16.22
CA THR A 257 15.50 6.63 15.60
C THR A 257 16.22 6.85 14.26
N PRO A 258 15.89 6.08 13.24
CA PRO A 258 16.49 6.23 11.92
C PRO A 258 16.17 7.60 11.31
N ASP A 259 17.08 8.13 10.50
CA ASP A 259 16.94 9.43 9.84
C ASP A 259 16.09 9.28 8.58
N THR A 260 14.78 9.31 8.78
CA THR A 260 13.78 9.15 7.71
C THR A 260 12.42 9.71 8.17
N THR A 261 11.40 9.59 7.31
CA THR A 261 10.00 9.98 7.56
C THR A 261 9.15 8.77 7.94
N HIS A 262 7.88 8.99 8.29
CA HIS A 262 6.93 7.91 8.59
C HIS A 262 6.91 6.84 7.52
N VAL A 263 6.64 7.22 6.29
CA VAL A 263 6.56 6.28 5.16
C VAL A 263 7.94 5.83 4.69
N GLY A 264 8.94 6.69 4.86
CA GLY A 264 10.33 6.38 4.57
C GLY A 264 10.87 5.18 5.36
N ASN A 265 10.35 4.90 6.54
CA ASN A 265 10.72 3.74 7.35
C ASN A 265 10.67 2.42 6.57
N ILE A 266 9.69 2.27 5.67
CA ILE A 266 9.44 1.04 4.91
C ILE A 266 10.58 0.71 3.93
N ILE A 267 11.26 1.75 3.45
CA ILE A 267 12.33 1.66 2.45
C ILE A 267 13.63 2.31 2.93
N ASN A 268 13.93 2.18 4.22
CA ASN A 268 15.13 2.75 4.83
C ASN A 268 16.05 1.64 5.36
N ARG A 269 17.34 1.71 5.00
CA ARG A 269 18.33 0.68 5.38
C ARG A 269 18.56 0.61 6.88
N ASP A 270 18.56 1.77 7.57
CA ASP A 270 18.83 1.82 9.00
C ASP A 270 17.63 1.28 9.80
N SER A 271 16.38 1.58 9.32
CA SER A 271 15.17 1.03 9.91
C SER A 271 15.16 -0.49 9.82
N ILE A 272 15.42 -1.04 8.62
CA ILE A 272 15.45 -2.49 8.39
C ILE A 272 16.66 -3.13 9.10
N GLY A 273 17.80 -2.44 9.14
CA GLY A 273 18.97 -2.89 9.89
C GLY A 273 18.70 -2.97 11.40
N SER A 274 17.97 -2.01 11.96
CA SER A 274 17.53 -2.00 13.37
C SER A 274 16.61 -3.18 13.69
N LEU A 275 15.63 -3.44 12.78
CA LEU A 275 14.74 -4.60 12.87
C LEU A 275 15.54 -5.92 12.94
N VAL A 276 16.45 -6.11 12.00
CA VAL A 276 17.29 -7.31 11.93
C VAL A 276 18.14 -7.47 13.19
N THR A 277 18.76 -6.37 13.64
CA THR A 277 19.60 -6.38 14.85
C THR A 277 18.79 -6.77 16.09
N PHE A 278 17.60 -6.21 16.26
CA PHE A 278 16.73 -6.50 17.39
C PHE A 278 16.31 -7.98 17.42
N PHE A 279 15.78 -8.51 16.31
CA PHE A 279 15.33 -9.90 16.29
C PHE A 279 16.47 -10.91 16.36
N ALA A 280 17.65 -10.59 15.83
CA ALA A 280 18.82 -11.45 15.97
C ALA A 280 19.24 -11.63 17.45
N GLN A 281 18.96 -10.64 18.31
CA GLN A 281 19.22 -10.73 19.74
C GLN A 281 18.04 -11.37 20.51
N ALA A 282 16.79 -11.02 20.14
CA ALA A 282 15.60 -11.48 20.84
C ALA A 282 15.24 -12.94 20.50
N MET A 283 15.49 -13.37 19.28
CA MET A 283 15.12 -14.70 18.76
C MET A 283 16.20 -15.19 17.76
N PRO A 284 17.40 -15.56 18.23
CA PRO A 284 18.52 -15.90 17.34
C PRO A 284 18.23 -17.13 16.49
N THR A 285 18.49 -17.03 15.19
CA THR A 285 18.33 -18.13 14.21
C THR A 285 19.66 -18.81 13.84
N GLY A 286 20.78 -18.28 14.33
CA GLY A 286 22.11 -18.71 13.90
C GLY A 286 22.55 -18.19 12.53
N SER A 287 21.79 -17.29 11.91
CA SER A 287 22.15 -16.67 10.65
C SER A 287 23.45 -15.86 10.74
N ALA A 288 24.35 -16.04 9.79
CA ALA A 288 25.58 -15.24 9.67
C ALA A 288 25.37 -13.89 8.94
N LEU A 289 24.18 -13.60 8.43
CA LEU A 289 23.88 -12.35 7.71
C LEU A 289 23.78 -11.18 8.68
N GLY A 290 24.70 -10.23 8.57
CA GLY A 290 24.68 -8.99 9.34
C GLY A 290 23.51 -8.07 8.96
N SER A 291 23.25 -7.04 9.76
CA SER A 291 22.17 -6.09 9.54
C SER A 291 22.35 -5.22 8.28
N SER A 292 23.59 -5.03 7.83
CA SER A 292 23.93 -4.30 6.59
C SER A 292 23.77 -5.12 5.32
N ASP A 293 23.71 -6.46 5.42
CA ASP A 293 23.45 -7.35 4.28
C ASP A 293 21.96 -7.32 3.93
N GLN A 294 21.59 -6.44 3.03
CA GLN A 294 20.20 -6.19 2.65
C GLN A 294 20.04 -6.24 1.13
N VAL A 295 19.00 -6.94 0.66
CA VAL A 295 18.69 -7.10 -0.78
C VAL A 295 17.34 -6.54 -1.18
N TRP A 296 16.50 -6.16 -0.23
CA TRP A 296 15.13 -5.65 -0.46
C TRP A 296 15.08 -4.54 -1.50
N MET A 297 16.09 -3.64 -1.51
CA MET A 297 16.14 -2.51 -2.44
C MET A 297 16.18 -2.94 -3.91
N TYR A 298 16.80 -4.07 -4.21
CA TYR A 298 16.84 -4.59 -5.59
C TYR A 298 15.45 -5.04 -6.04
N LYS A 299 14.65 -5.66 -5.16
CA LYS A 299 13.24 -5.98 -5.46
C LYS A 299 12.47 -4.71 -5.78
N GLU A 300 12.62 -3.64 -5.01
CA GLU A 300 11.92 -2.37 -5.22
C GLU A 300 12.37 -1.67 -6.53
N VAL A 301 13.67 -1.66 -6.83
CA VAL A 301 14.21 -1.09 -8.07
C VAL A 301 13.67 -1.83 -9.30
N PHE A 302 13.73 -3.16 -9.30
CA PHE A 302 13.22 -3.94 -10.42
C PHE A 302 11.69 -3.88 -10.52
N GLY A 303 10.97 -3.76 -9.43
CA GLY A 303 9.54 -3.46 -9.42
C GLY A 303 9.23 -2.12 -10.11
N ALA A 304 9.96 -1.06 -9.79
CA ALA A 304 9.82 0.24 -10.43
C ALA A 304 10.17 0.21 -11.94
N LEU A 305 11.22 -0.52 -12.32
CA LEU A 305 11.56 -0.74 -13.73
C LEU A 305 10.46 -1.50 -14.47
N ALA A 306 9.82 -2.48 -13.82
CA ALA A 306 8.67 -3.19 -14.39
C ALA A 306 7.48 -2.26 -14.61
N VAL A 307 7.21 -1.31 -13.68
CA VAL A 307 6.18 -0.28 -13.88
C VAL A 307 6.51 0.62 -15.06
N ALA A 308 7.76 1.07 -15.21
CA ALA A 308 8.19 1.87 -16.36
C ALA A 308 8.02 1.11 -17.69
N ALA A 309 8.39 -0.17 -17.71
CA ALA A 309 8.19 -1.04 -18.87
C ALA A 309 6.71 -1.26 -19.18
N LEU A 310 5.86 -1.41 -18.15
CA LEU A 310 4.40 -1.54 -18.30
C LEU A 310 3.78 -0.28 -18.90
N LEU A 311 4.21 0.91 -18.48
CA LEU A 311 3.78 2.18 -19.09
C LEU A 311 4.19 2.28 -20.56
N ALA A 312 5.44 1.91 -20.90
CA ALA A 312 5.89 1.85 -22.29
C ALA A 312 5.08 0.85 -23.13
N PHE A 313 4.71 -0.29 -22.54
CA PHE A 313 3.82 -1.27 -23.15
C PHE A 313 2.43 -0.69 -23.42
N ILE A 314 1.81 -0.02 -22.44
CA ILE A 314 0.49 0.60 -22.56
C ILE A 314 0.48 1.61 -23.72
N ILE A 315 1.47 2.50 -23.77
CA ILE A 315 1.57 3.52 -24.82
C ILE A 315 1.72 2.85 -26.20
N SER A 316 2.61 1.86 -26.31
CA SER A 316 2.86 1.17 -27.56
C SER A 316 1.66 0.35 -28.03
N ALA A 317 0.97 -0.31 -27.10
CA ALA A 317 -0.27 -1.07 -27.36
C ALA A 317 -1.41 -0.15 -27.82
N ALA A 318 -1.54 1.04 -27.21
CA ALA A 318 -2.49 2.05 -27.66
C ALA A 318 -2.24 2.47 -29.12
N PHE A 319 -0.97 2.73 -29.50
CA PHE A 319 -0.62 3.03 -30.89
C PHE A 319 -0.88 1.88 -31.85
N ILE A 320 -0.75 0.63 -31.43
CA ILE A 320 -1.09 -0.54 -32.23
C ILE A 320 -2.61 -0.61 -32.41
N LEU A 321 -3.34 -0.47 -31.31
CA LEU A 321 -4.80 -0.55 -31.26
C LEU A 321 -5.44 0.48 -32.19
N LEU A 322 -5.02 1.74 -32.10
CA LEU A 322 -5.51 2.83 -32.93
C LEU A 322 -5.26 2.64 -34.45
N ARG A 323 -4.33 1.76 -34.82
CA ARG A 323 -4.05 1.43 -36.24
C ARG A 323 -4.85 0.25 -36.77
N LEU A 324 -5.64 -0.40 -35.92
CA LEU A 324 -6.58 -1.44 -36.41
C LEU A 324 -7.71 -0.81 -37.18
N PRO A 325 -8.21 -1.44 -38.26
CA PRO A 325 -9.26 -0.86 -39.11
C PRO A 325 -10.48 -0.39 -38.32
N VAL A 326 -10.85 -1.11 -37.26
CA VAL A 326 -12.02 -0.79 -36.43
C VAL A 326 -11.86 0.53 -35.66
N PHE A 327 -10.61 0.93 -35.36
CA PHE A 327 -10.31 2.13 -34.59
C PHE A 327 -9.63 3.23 -35.41
N ALA A 328 -9.37 3.00 -36.69
CA ALA A 328 -8.60 3.93 -37.54
C ALA A 328 -9.26 5.33 -37.61
N GLU A 329 -10.57 5.41 -37.56
CA GLU A 329 -11.29 6.69 -37.58
C GLU A 329 -11.05 7.55 -36.31
N LEU A 330 -10.62 6.95 -35.19
CA LEU A 330 -10.26 7.67 -33.97
C LEU A 330 -8.97 8.49 -34.11
N THR A 331 -8.18 8.25 -35.16
CA THR A 331 -6.94 8.95 -35.44
C THR A 331 -7.11 10.09 -36.47
N VAL A 332 -8.28 10.26 -37.04
CA VAL A 332 -8.60 11.37 -37.95
C VAL A 332 -8.84 12.60 -37.08
N CYS A 333 -7.85 13.49 -37.05
CA CYS A 333 -7.97 14.79 -36.40
C CYS A 333 -8.65 15.76 -37.39
N GLU A 334 -9.92 16.06 -37.17
CA GLU A 334 -10.53 17.27 -37.71
C GLU A 334 -9.96 18.48 -36.94
N GLU A 335 -9.63 19.57 -37.66
CA GLU A 335 -9.24 20.80 -36.98
C GLU A 335 -10.41 21.31 -36.16
N ARG A 336 -10.29 21.28 -34.85
CA ARG A 336 -11.30 21.82 -33.94
C ARG A 336 -11.10 23.33 -33.79
N PRO A 337 -12.19 24.12 -33.72
CA PRO A 337 -12.06 25.52 -33.44
C PRO A 337 -11.37 25.76 -32.10
N ALA A 338 -10.23 26.42 -32.12
CA ALA A 338 -9.49 26.72 -30.91
C ALA A 338 -10.29 27.68 -30.02
N VAL A 339 -10.25 27.42 -28.69
CA VAL A 339 -10.82 28.34 -27.70
C VAL A 339 -10.01 29.61 -27.66
N GLN A 340 -10.65 30.76 -27.92
CA GLN A 340 -10.01 32.07 -27.92
C GLN A 340 -9.76 32.52 -26.47
N MET A 341 -8.49 32.42 -26.02
CA MET A 341 -8.07 32.83 -24.67
C MET A 341 -6.85 33.74 -24.75
N SER A 342 -6.86 34.85 -24.00
CA SER A 342 -5.65 35.66 -23.79
C SER A 342 -4.63 34.89 -22.92
N GLY A 343 -3.34 35.24 -23.02
CA GLY A 343 -2.30 34.60 -22.21
C GLY A 343 -2.57 34.64 -20.69
N GLY A 344 -3.13 35.77 -20.21
CA GLY A 344 -3.51 35.89 -18.80
C GLY A 344 -4.65 34.98 -18.40
N LEU A 345 -5.64 34.71 -19.27
CA LEU A 345 -6.71 33.78 -19.01
C LEU A 345 -6.25 32.31 -19.05
N LYS A 346 -5.30 32.00 -19.95
CA LYS A 346 -4.67 30.63 -19.94
C LYS A 346 -3.93 30.40 -18.66
N LEU A 347 -3.12 31.35 -18.21
CA LEU A 347 -2.41 31.24 -16.92
C LEU A 347 -3.40 31.10 -15.75
N ALA A 348 -4.46 31.89 -15.70
CA ALA A 348 -5.49 31.78 -14.67
C ALA A 348 -6.16 30.41 -14.68
N GLY A 349 -6.46 29.85 -15.87
CA GLY A 349 -7.00 28.48 -15.99
C GLY A 349 -6.06 27.42 -15.42
N ILE A 350 -4.77 27.49 -15.75
CA ILE A 350 -3.75 26.59 -15.21
C ILE A 350 -3.68 26.70 -13.68
N LEU A 351 -3.62 27.94 -13.17
CA LEU A 351 -3.57 28.17 -11.71
C LEU A 351 -4.82 27.63 -11.00
N ILE A 352 -6.00 27.78 -11.59
CA ILE A 352 -7.23 27.20 -11.05
C ILE A 352 -7.17 25.66 -11.02
N CYS A 353 -6.72 25.04 -12.11
CA CYS A 353 -6.58 23.58 -12.19
C CYS A 353 -5.61 23.01 -11.14
N VAL A 354 -4.61 23.78 -10.74
CA VAL A 354 -3.66 23.41 -9.67
C VAL A 354 -4.22 23.75 -8.28
N ALA A 355 -4.78 24.94 -8.12
CA ALA A 355 -5.24 25.42 -6.81
C ALA A 355 -6.48 24.67 -6.30
N VAL A 356 -7.42 24.32 -7.17
CA VAL A 356 -8.65 23.63 -6.75
C VAL A 356 -8.34 22.30 -6.05
N PRO A 357 -7.57 21.33 -6.60
CA PRO A 357 -7.22 20.12 -5.91
C PRO A 357 -6.42 20.37 -4.62
N ALA A 358 -5.48 21.32 -4.62
CA ALA A 358 -4.67 21.63 -3.45
C ALA A 358 -5.49 22.16 -2.27
N LEU A 359 -6.41 23.08 -2.53
CA LEU A 359 -7.27 23.67 -1.50
C LEU A 359 -8.34 22.69 -1.00
N THR A 360 -8.91 21.90 -1.91
CA THR A 360 -9.95 20.94 -1.57
C THR A 360 -9.39 19.72 -0.85
N LEU A 361 -8.14 19.32 -1.08
CA LEU A 361 -7.51 18.19 -0.39
C LEU A 361 -7.53 18.39 1.12
N HIS A 362 -7.11 19.54 1.60
CA HIS A 362 -7.10 19.84 3.03
C HIS A 362 -8.52 19.94 3.61
N TRP A 363 -9.41 20.64 2.92
CA TRP A 363 -10.72 20.96 3.47
C TRP A 363 -11.75 19.83 3.30
N ALA A 364 -11.81 19.21 2.11
CA ALA A 364 -12.77 18.15 1.80
C ALA A 364 -12.19 16.75 2.11
N GLY A 365 -10.91 16.53 1.90
CA GLY A 365 -10.27 15.23 2.11
C GLY A 365 -10.45 14.72 3.54
N LEU A 366 -10.18 15.55 4.55
CA LEU A 366 -10.36 15.19 5.96
C LEU A 366 -11.83 14.94 6.34
N ARG A 367 -12.78 15.68 5.74
CA ARG A 367 -14.23 15.49 6.01
C ARG A 367 -14.80 14.27 5.31
N LEU A 368 -14.32 14.00 4.09
CA LEU A 368 -14.74 12.83 3.32
C LEU A 368 -14.15 11.52 3.87
N ALA A 369 -13.02 11.58 4.58
CA ALA A 369 -12.48 10.45 5.32
C ALA A 369 -13.43 9.92 6.41
N GLY A 370 -14.37 10.75 6.87
CA GLY A 370 -15.42 10.35 7.82
C GLY A 370 -16.67 9.73 7.19
N LEU A 371 -16.74 9.62 5.86
CA LEU A 371 -17.89 8.97 5.21
C LEU A 371 -17.87 7.47 5.49
N LYS A 372 -18.94 6.99 6.13
CA LYS A 372 -19.06 5.57 6.46
C LYS A 372 -19.18 4.73 5.19
N PRO A 373 -18.48 3.61 5.13
CA PRO A 373 -18.66 2.62 4.06
C PRO A 373 -20.13 2.18 3.93
N ASN A 374 -20.52 1.87 2.71
CA ASN A 374 -21.86 1.36 2.39
C ASN A 374 -21.77 0.31 1.27
N ALA A 375 -22.89 -0.31 0.91
CA ALA A 375 -22.92 -1.40 -0.06
C ALA A 375 -22.37 -1.04 -1.47
N LEU A 376 -22.46 0.22 -1.89
CA LEU A 376 -21.92 0.68 -3.18
C LEU A 376 -20.47 1.16 -3.09
N PHE A 377 -20.10 1.71 -1.95
CA PHE A 377 -18.80 2.31 -1.66
C PHE A 377 -18.25 1.75 -0.35
N PRO A 378 -17.80 0.49 -0.34
CA PRO A 378 -17.43 -0.21 0.89
C PRO A 378 -16.04 0.21 1.43
N MET A 379 -15.18 0.83 0.61
CA MET A 379 -13.79 1.09 0.96
C MET A 379 -13.61 2.53 1.46
N ASN A 380 -13.38 2.71 2.75
CA ASN A 380 -13.30 4.03 3.39
C ASN A 380 -12.33 5.00 2.70
N TRP A 381 -11.07 4.59 2.51
CA TRP A 381 -10.06 5.44 1.85
C TRP A 381 -10.36 5.69 0.38
N ALA A 382 -10.85 4.67 -0.35
CA ALA A 382 -11.29 4.85 -1.73
C ALA A 382 -12.48 5.82 -1.81
N ASN A 383 -13.39 5.82 -0.82
CA ASN A 383 -14.49 6.78 -0.70
C ASN A 383 -13.97 8.21 -0.59
N SER A 384 -12.95 8.43 0.25
CA SER A 384 -12.34 9.76 0.42
C SER A 384 -11.72 10.26 -0.88
N VAL A 385 -10.97 9.41 -1.57
CA VAL A 385 -10.31 9.78 -2.85
C VAL A 385 -11.34 9.99 -3.97
N ALA A 386 -12.31 9.09 -4.11
CA ALA A 386 -13.38 9.21 -5.11
C ALA A 386 -14.28 10.42 -4.82
N GLY A 387 -14.63 10.65 -3.54
CA GLY A 387 -15.39 11.81 -3.13
C GLY A 387 -14.65 13.13 -3.42
N LEU A 388 -13.35 13.19 -3.13
CA LEU A 388 -12.51 14.35 -3.47
C LEU A 388 -12.46 14.58 -4.99
N ALA A 389 -12.34 13.51 -5.79
CA ALA A 389 -12.38 13.60 -7.24
C ALA A 389 -13.72 14.18 -7.74
N VAL A 390 -14.85 13.70 -7.19
CA VAL A 390 -16.18 14.22 -7.53
C VAL A 390 -16.32 15.69 -7.13
N VAL A 391 -15.90 16.09 -5.93
CA VAL A 391 -15.94 17.50 -5.48
C VAL A 391 -15.14 18.39 -6.43
N ASN A 392 -13.92 18.00 -6.78
CA ASN A 392 -13.09 18.71 -7.74
C ASN A 392 -13.75 18.78 -9.13
N GLY A 393 -14.33 17.67 -9.58
CA GLY A 393 -15.09 17.60 -10.83
C GLY A 393 -16.28 18.57 -10.83
N LEU A 394 -17.04 18.65 -9.75
CA LEU A 394 -18.18 19.58 -9.62
C LEU A 394 -17.73 21.06 -9.63
N ILE A 395 -16.65 21.40 -8.94
CA ILE A 395 -16.10 22.76 -8.93
C ILE A 395 -15.63 23.14 -10.35
N LEU A 396 -14.85 22.27 -10.99
CA LEU A 396 -14.37 22.52 -12.36
C LEU A 396 -15.50 22.58 -13.37
N LEU A 397 -16.53 21.75 -13.22
CA LEU A 397 -17.73 21.81 -14.07
C LEU A 397 -18.47 23.13 -13.90
N ALA A 398 -18.66 23.61 -12.67
CA ALA A 398 -19.29 24.89 -12.41
C ALA A 398 -18.49 26.04 -13.09
N LEU A 399 -17.18 26.03 -12.94
CA LEU A 399 -16.30 27.02 -13.59
C LEU A 399 -16.36 26.93 -15.12
N LEU A 400 -16.38 25.71 -15.67
CA LEU A 400 -16.54 25.50 -17.12
C LEU A 400 -17.89 26.01 -17.62
N LEU A 401 -18.99 25.77 -16.90
CA LEU A 401 -20.31 26.26 -17.26
C LEU A 401 -20.37 27.80 -17.21
N ILE A 402 -19.82 28.42 -16.16
CA ILE A 402 -19.71 29.88 -16.06
C ILE A 402 -18.93 30.42 -17.27
N TRP A 403 -17.77 29.82 -17.56
CA TRP A 403 -16.97 30.16 -18.74
C TRP A 403 -17.78 30.04 -20.05
N HIS A 404 -18.41 28.88 -20.26
CA HIS A 404 -19.18 28.60 -21.46
C HIS A 404 -20.26 29.66 -21.69
N PHE A 405 -21.12 29.90 -20.69
CA PHE A 405 -22.24 30.83 -20.83
C PHE A 405 -21.81 32.30 -20.95
N THR A 406 -20.71 32.70 -20.29
CA THR A 406 -20.21 34.07 -20.33
C THR A 406 -19.36 34.41 -21.58
N ARG A 407 -18.70 33.38 -22.16
CA ARG A 407 -17.73 33.55 -23.27
C ARG A 407 -18.16 32.95 -24.58
N LYS A 408 -19.24 32.19 -24.65
CA LYS A 408 -19.75 31.52 -25.85
C LYS A 408 -19.85 32.52 -27.06
N LYS A 409 -20.42 33.67 -26.85
CA LYS A 409 -20.57 34.70 -27.89
C LYS A 409 -19.26 35.38 -28.31
N LYS A 410 -18.18 35.22 -27.56
CA LYS A 410 -16.86 35.83 -27.78
C LYS A 410 -15.81 34.77 -28.22
N GLY A 411 -16.23 33.66 -28.81
CA GLY A 411 -15.31 32.58 -29.23
C GLY A 411 -14.69 31.80 -28.07
N GLY A 412 -15.27 31.90 -26.88
CA GLY A 412 -14.75 31.30 -25.66
C GLY A 412 -15.01 29.78 -25.51
N GLY A 413 -15.51 29.11 -26.54
CA GLY A 413 -15.69 27.67 -26.56
C GLY A 413 -17.08 27.23 -26.99
N SER A 414 -17.13 26.05 -27.55
CA SER A 414 -18.34 25.38 -28.04
C SER A 414 -18.26 23.89 -27.63
N LEU A 415 -19.36 23.15 -27.74
CA LEU A 415 -19.33 21.70 -27.52
C LEU A 415 -18.34 20.99 -28.45
N THR A 416 -18.15 21.52 -29.66
CA THR A 416 -17.17 21.02 -30.63
C THR A 416 -15.74 21.32 -30.18
N SER A 417 -15.44 22.53 -29.69
CA SER A 417 -14.11 22.86 -29.17
C SER A 417 -13.76 22.07 -27.90
N TYR A 418 -14.74 21.69 -27.10
CA TYR A 418 -14.56 20.80 -25.93
C TYR A 418 -14.46 19.31 -26.29
N GLY A 419 -14.61 18.96 -27.56
CA GLY A 419 -14.49 17.59 -28.02
C GLY A 419 -15.72 16.71 -27.82
N PHE A 420 -16.88 17.27 -27.44
CA PHE A 420 -18.11 16.49 -27.26
C PHE A 420 -18.88 16.26 -28.56
N THR A 421 -18.73 17.12 -29.53
CA THR A 421 -19.47 17.03 -30.80
C THR A 421 -18.51 17.14 -31.98
N GLY A 422 -18.85 16.42 -33.07
CA GLY A 422 -18.21 16.57 -34.37
C GLY A 422 -18.82 17.73 -35.19
N GLU A 423 -18.60 17.74 -36.51
CA GLU A 423 -19.21 18.68 -37.43
C GLU A 423 -20.74 18.67 -37.30
N GLY A 424 -21.32 19.86 -37.34
CA GLY A 424 -22.80 20.02 -37.20
C GLY A 424 -23.30 19.96 -35.76
N ASN A 425 -22.42 20.01 -34.74
CA ASN A 425 -22.76 20.06 -33.31
C ASN A 425 -23.61 18.87 -32.83
N ARG A 426 -23.41 17.68 -33.42
CA ARG A 426 -24.08 16.44 -33.03
C ARG A 426 -23.10 15.52 -32.29
N LEU A 427 -23.60 14.81 -31.28
CA LEU A 427 -22.82 13.76 -30.58
C LEU A 427 -22.51 12.63 -31.57
N ASP A 428 -21.23 12.33 -31.74
CA ASP A 428 -20.77 11.17 -32.50
C ASP A 428 -20.71 9.93 -31.61
N TRP A 429 -21.85 9.28 -31.45
CA TRP A 429 -21.96 8.06 -30.63
C TRP A 429 -21.04 6.94 -31.12
N ARG A 430 -20.76 6.88 -32.42
CA ARG A 430 -19.88 5.86 -33.00
C ARG A 430 -18.45 6.07 -32.54
N GLN A 431 -17.94 7.29 -32.55
CA GLN A 431 -16.62 7.63 -32.00
C GLN A 431 -16.55 7.38 -30.51
N ILE A 432 -17.58 7.79 -29.76
CA ILE A 432 -17.63 7.55 -28.28
C ILE A 432 -17.56 6.08 -27.96
N LEU A 433 -18.39 5.25 -28.61
CA LEU A 433 -18.40 3.80 -28.38
C LEU A 433 -17.09 3.12 -28.78
N LYS A 434 -16.48 3.53 -29.91
CA LYS A 434 -15.18 3.00 -30.33
C LYS A 434 -14.05 3.42 -29.39
N SER A 435 -14.06 4.66 -28.89
CA SER A 435 -13.10 5.13 -27.89
C SER A 435 -13.23 4.34 -26.58
N ALA A 436 -14.47 4.12 -26.12
CA ALA A 436 -14.73 3.30 -24.94
C ALA A 436 -14.26 1.85 -25.14
N LEU A 437 -14.56 1.25 -26.29
CA LEU A 437 -14.10 -0.10 -26.62
C LEU A 437 -12.55 -0.18 -26.67
N ALA A 438 -11.90 0.79 -27.30
CA ALA A 438 -10.44 0.84 -27.34
C ALA A 438 -9.81 0.95 -25.94
N ALA A 439 -10.40 1.77 -25.06
CA ALA A 439 -9.99 1.89 -23.67
C ALA A 439 -10.17 0.57 -22.92
N VAL A 440 -11.32 -0.08 -23.04
CA VAL A 440 -11.58 -1.38 -22.40
C VAL A 440 -10.58 -2.45 -22.88
N VAL A 441 -10.32 -2.56 -24.18
CA VAL A 441 -9.35 -3.52 -24.72
C VAL A 441 -7.96 -3.25 -24.16
N LEU A 442 -7.53 -1.99 -24.12
CA LEU A 442 -6.21 -1.60 -23.62
C LEU A 442 -6.07 -1.95 -22.12
N VAL A 443 -7.10 -1.65 -21.34
CA VAL A 443 -7.14 -2.00 -19.91
C VAL A 443 -7.09 -3.51 -19.71
N CYS A 444 -7.92 -4.27 -20.44
CA CYS A 444 -7.94 -5.73 -20.33
C CYS A 444 -6.60 -6.38 -20.66
N VAL A 445 -5.93 -5.94 -21.74
CA VAL A 445 -4.63 -6.48 -22.14
C VAL A 445 -3.55 -6.13 -21.11
N THR A 446 -3.54 -4.90 -20.61
CA THR A 446 -2.61 -4.46 -19.56
C THR A 446 -2.83 -5.27 -18.27
N TYR A 447 -4.10 -5.39 -17.88
CA TYR A 447 -4.45 -6.07 -16.64
C TYR A 447 -4.23 -7.58 -16.70
N ALA A 448 -4.34 -8.19 -17.91
CA ALA A 448 -3.92 -9.56 -18.12
C ALA A 448 -2.43 -9.76 -17.84
N ALA A 449 -1.56 -8.83 -18.27
CA ALA A 449 -0.14 -8.87 -17.95
C ALA A 449 0.12 -8.75 -16.43
N VAL A 450 -0.61 -7.86 -15.74
CA VAL A 450 -0.54 -7.72 -14.27
C VAL A 450 -0.92 -9.03 -13.58
N ASN A 451 -2.03 -9.64 -13.96
CA ASN A 451 -2.49 -10.90 -13.37
C ASN A 451 -1.52 -12.06 -13.62
N LEU A 452 -1.00 -12.18 -14.84
CA LEU A 452 -0.01 -13.21 -15.17
C LEU A 452 1.26 -13.04 -14.34
N CYS A 453 1.79 -11.82 -14.25
CA CYS A 453 2.98 -11.54 -13.42
C CYS A 453 2.73 -11.87 -11.94
N TYR A 454 1.61 -11.43 -11.37
CA TYR A 454 1.29 -11.76 -9.97
C TYR A 454 1.13 -13.27 -9.77
N GLY A 455 0.44 -13.93 -10.69
CA GLY A 455 0.27 -15.40 -10.66
C GLY A 455 1.58 -16.17 -10.69
N MET A 456 2.57 -15.68 -11.45
CA MET A 456 3.88 -16.30 -11.59
C MET A 456 4.86 -15.95 -10.46
N PHE A 457 4.86 -14.70 -10.02
CA PHE A 457 5.94 -14.12 -9.22
C PHE A 457 5.54 -13.77 -7.78
N ARG A 458 4.23 -13.70 -7.48
CA ARG A 458 3.69 -13.35 -6.16
C ARG A 458 4.16 -12.00 -5.62
N ILE A 459 4.42 -11.06 -6.51
CA ILE A 459 4.76 -9.67 -6.23
C ILE A 459 3.89 -8.74 -7.08
N ASP A 460 3.59 -7.57 -6.56
CA ASP A 460 2.85 -6.52 -7.25
C ASP A 460 3.76 -5.62 -8.09
N PHE A 461 3.14 -4.83 -8.98
CA PHE A 461 3.83 -3.73 -9.66
C PHE A 461 3.83 -2.52 -8.74
N ARG A 462 5.00 -2.04 -8.36
CA ARG A 462 5.10 -1.00 -7.35
C ARG A 462 6.15 0.05 -7.67
N VAL A 463 5.79 1.31 -7.34
CA VAL A 463 6.72 2.40 -7.12
C VAL A 463 6.40 2.99 -5.75
N TRP A 464 7.23 2.67 -4.77
CA TRP A 464 7.07 3.09 -3.37
C TRP A 464 5.69 2.72 -2.81
N GLN A 465 4.80 3.70 -2.56
CA GLN A 465 3.44 3.47 -2.02
C GLN A 465 2.39 3.15 -3.09
N PHE A 466 2.72 3.36 -4.35
CA PHE A 466 1.77 3.10 -5.43
C PHE A 466 1.97 1.69 -5.98
N GLY A 467 1.04 0.80 -5.69
CA GLY A 467 1.05 -0.57 -6.16
C GLY A 467 -0.15 -0.90 -7.05
N ILE A 468 0.09 -1.74 -8.05
CA ILE A 468 -0.95 -2.29 -8.92
C ILE A 468 -0.94 -3.80 -8.75
N MET A 469 -2.05 -4.35 -8.28
CA MET A 469 -2.23 -5.77 -8.05
C MET A 469 -3.56 -6.27 -8.63
N PRO A 470 -3.76 -7.58 -8.78
CA PRO A 470 -5.04 -8.14 -9.17
C PRO A 470 -6.19 -7.74 -8.23
N ILE A 471 -7.35 -7.43 -8.80
CA ILE A 471 -8.58 -7.23 -8.04
C ILE A 471 -9.19 -8.60 -7.72
N THR A 472 -9.69 -8.79 -6.52
CA THR A 472 -10.42 -10.01 -6.16
C THR A 472 -11.82 -10.04 -6.81
N LEU A 473 -12.36 -11.24 -7.01
CA LEU A 473 -13.71 -11.39 -7.56
C LEU A 473 -14.78 -10.72 -6.68
N GLU A 474 -14.57 -10.70 -5.37
CA GLU A 474 -15.45 -10.04 -4.42
C GLU A 474 -15.46 -8.51 -4.59
N ARG A 475 -14.30 -7.92 -4.90
CA ARG A 475 -14.16 -6.47 -5.10
C ARG A 475 -14.53 -5.99 -6.49
N PHE A 476 -14.60 -6.89 -7.47
CA PHE A 476 -14.89 -6.54 -8.85
C PHE A 476 -16.20 -5.75 -9.02
N PRO A 477 -17.32 -6.08 -8.36
CA PRO A 477 -18.56 -5.30 -8.46
C PRO A 477 -18.42 -3.85 -8.01
N TYR A 478 -17.58 -3.58 -7.00
CA TYR A 478 -17.38 -2.23 -6.48
C TYR A 478 -16.64 -1.30 -7.45
N LEU A 479 -15.88 -1.89 -8.40
CA LEU A 479 -15.19 -1.13 -9.45
C LEU A 479 -16.15 -0.19 -10.19
N PHE A 480 -17.38 -0.62 -10.46
CA PHE A 480 -18.33 0.17 -11.26
C PHE A 480 -18.75 1.47 -10.57
N GLY A 481 -18.97 1.45 -9.25
CA GLY A 481 -19.30 2.66 -8.48
C GLY A 481 -18.15 3.69 -8.51
N TYR A 482 -16.95 3.24 -8.20
CA TYR A 482 -15.76 4.10 -8.21
C TYR A 482 -15.41 4.57 -9.63
N LEU A 483 -15.56 3.71 -10.65
CA LEU A 483 -15.32 4.07 -12.04
C LEU A 483 -16.20 5.24 -12.49
N LEU A 484 -17.48 5.25 -12.12
CA LEU A 484 -18.39 6.37 -12.46
C LEU A 484 -17.91 7.69 -11.84
N CYS A 485 -17.45 7.68 -10.59
CA CYS A 485 -16.89 8.86 -9.92
C CYS A 485 -15.66 9.40 -10.68
N TYR A 486 -14.75 8.52 -11.07
CA TYR A 486 -13.54 8.91 -11.78
C TYR A 486 -13.81 9.31 -13.23
N LEU A 487 -14.70 8.62 -13.96
CA LEU A 487 -15.10 9.01 -15.31
C LEU A 487 -15.70 10.41 -15.33
N PHE A 488 -16.56 10.73 -14.35
CA PHE A 488 -17.09 12.09 -14.20
C PHE A 488 -15.96 13.10 -13.97
N ALA A 489 -15.14 12.88 -12.94
CA ALA A 489 -14.09 13.82 -12.55
C ALA A 489 -13.06 14.05 -13.65
N PHE A 490 -12.52 12.97 -14.23
CA PHE A 490 -11.54 13.05 -15.31
C PHE A 490 -12.15 13.53 -16.63
N GLY A 491 -13.41 13.22 -16.91
CA GLY A 491 -14.13 13.75 -18.07
C GLY A 491 -14.21 15.28 -18.04
N VAL A 492 -14.61 15.83 -16.89
CA VAL A 492 -14.65 17.29 -16.70
C VAL A 492 -13.25 17.90 -16.76
N MET A 493 -12.28 17.29 -16.07
CA MET A 493 -10.90 17.80 -16.03
C MET A 493 -10.26 17.84 -17.42
N ASN A 494 -10.44 16.78 -18.22
CA ASN A 494 -9.95 16.76 -19.61
C ASN A 494 -10.62 17.84 -20.47
N THR A 495 -11.91 18.11 -20.27
CA THR A 495 -12.64 19.17 -20.98
C THR A 495 -12.10 20.55 -20.64
N VAL A 496 -11.71 20.81 -19.41
CA VAL A 496 -11.14 22.09 -18.97
C VAL A 496 -9.69 22.27 -19.47
N SER A 497 -8.97 21.16 -19.71
CA SER A 497 -7.57 21.17 -20.15
C SER A 497 -7.39 21.41 -21.65
N ILE A 498 -8.44 21.32 -22.45
CA ILE A 498 -8.44 21.58 -23.90
C ILE A 498 -8.64 23.07 -24.16
#